data_e2f684e6ace43ebd19adf7817783d72a
#
_entry.id   e2f684e6ace43ebd19adf7817783d72a
#
_cell.length_a   1.000
_cell.length_b   1.000
_cell.length_c   1.000
_cell.angle_alpha   90.00
_cell.angle_beta   90.00
_cell.angle_gamma   90.00
#
_symmetry.space_group_name_H-M   'P 1'
#
loop_
_entity.id
_entity.type
_entity.pdbx_description
1 polymer ?
#
loop_
_entity_poly.entity_id
_entity_poly.type
_entity_poly.pdbx_seq_one_letter_code
_entity_poly.pdbx_strand_id
1 'polypeptide(L)'
;MLKRRAFLAAPGLTFLSGCTSTPKLKIGAKDNVESNLISEIISQLLEKKLQARLERQFGIPGSTVVYQSLQGGDMDVYPEYSRIAFKVLLKLVEQLDDGLMLDVLQKGFQAQAQANCLPFLGFENTYTAVIRADDFNFSNITNLSQAAESKRGWRLGCTSDFAQSAEGYNELKYRYKISESNGTRLEPVSQLYFGLRDKRIDILMTGSTDPRLTDPRYRVLEDDQRVFSPNRCMIVYSQAAALKYPSILPVLQSLSGKLDHVTMQGLNREVEINKRGFAEVAVEWLTKAGLA
;
A
#
# COMPACT_ATOMS: atom_id res chain seq x y z
N MET A 1 -76.47 -47.51 -3.12
CA MET A 1 -76.05 -46.46 -2.16
C MET A 1 -74.49 -46.45 -2.07
N LEU A 2 -73.84 -45.59 -2.83
CA LEU A 2 -72.36 -45.45 -2.80
C LEU A 2 -72.00 -44.20 -1.97
N LYS A 3 -71.26 -44.35 -0.85
CA LYS A 3 -70.74 -43.27 -0.05
C LYS A 3 -69.45 -42.79 -0.66
N ARG A 4 -69.41 -41.51 -1.16
CA ARG A 4 -68.20 -40.80 -1.56
C ARG A 4 -67.46 -40.36 -0.32
N ARG A 5 -66.22 -40.80 -0.17
CA ARG A 5 -65.26 -40.26 0.82
C ARG A 5 -64.50 -39.06 0.18
N ALA A 6 -64.66 -37.87 0.75
CA ALA A 6 -63.87 -36.68 0.39
C ALA A 6 -62.51 -36.78 1.01
N PHE A 7 -61.45 -36.68 0.20
CA PHE A 7 -60.07 -36.53 0.64
C PHE A 7 -59.81 -35.02 0.81
N LEU A 8 -59.62 -34.59 2.04
CA LEU A 8 -59.10 -33.25 2.33
C LEU A 8 -57.55 -33.26 2.17
N ALA A 9 -57.07 -32.62 1.11
CA ALA A 9 -55.64 -32.36 0.93
C ALA A 9 -55.28 -31.12 1.75
N ALA A 10 -54.42 -31.26 2.75
CA ALA A 10 -53.83 -30.16 3.49
C ALA A 10 -52.68 -29.58 2.65
N PRO A 11 -52.59 -28.23 2.48
CA PRO A 11 -51.45 -27.62 1.81
C PRO A 11 -50.23 -27.63 2.78
N GLY A 12 -49.20 -28.41 2.41
CA GLY A 12 -47.92 -28.38 3.10
C GLY A 12 -47.22 -27.03 2.85
N LEU A 13 -47.09 -26.22 3.87
CA LEU A 13 -46.19 -25.05 3.86
C LEU A 13 -44.76 -25.58 3.84
N THR A 14 -44.10 -25.56 2.70
CA THR A 14 -42.65 -25.71 2.58
C THR A 14 -41.99 -24.39 3.00
N PHE A 15 -41.46 -24.36 4.22
CA PHE A 15 -40.52 -23.30 4.63
C PHE A 15 -39.25 -23.47 3.81
N LEU A 16 -39.07 -22.67 2.78
CA LEU A 16 -37.78 -22.44 2.14
C LEU A 16 -36.91 -21.67 3.15
N SER A 17 -36.15 -22.41 3.95
CA SER A 17 -35.03 -21.87 4.72
C SER A 17 -33.98 -21.41 3.70
N GLY A 18 -34.13 -20.20 3.18
CA GLY A 18 -33.11 -19.54 2.44
C GLY A 18 -31.90 -19.33 3.39
N CYS A 19 -30.82 -20.06 3.16
CA CYS A 19 -29.51 -19.71 3.76
C CYS A 19 -29.14 -18.32 3.28
N THR A 20 -29.59 -17.28 3.98
CA THR A 20 -29.04 -15.94 3.81
C THR A 20 -27.62 -15.96 4.38
N SER A 21 -26.61 -16.21 3.52
CA SER A 21 -25.22 -16.02 3.91
C SER A 21 -25.08 -14.56 4.36
N THR A 22 -24.73 -14.37 5.63
CA THR A 22 -24.47 -13.03 6.15
C THR A 22 -23.42 -12.40 5.26
N PRO A 23 -23.70 -11.23 4.64
CA PRO A 23 -22.77 -10.64 3.70
C PRO A 23 -21.44 -10.33 4.40
N LYS A 24 -20.34 -10.73 3.77
CA LYS A 24 -18.99 -10.50 4.26
C LYS A 24 -18.53 -9.11 3.83
N LEU A 25 -17.75 -8.46 4.68
CA LEU A 25 -17.01 -7.23 4.32
C LEU A 25 -15.74 -7.66 3.56
N LYS A 26 -15.51 -7.09 2.38
CA LYS A 26 -14.42 -7.46 1.48
C LYS A 26 -13.22 -6.54 1.69
N ILE A 27 -12.09 -7.10 2.14
CA ILE A 27 -10.84 -6.37 2.40
C ILE A 27 -9.83 -6.73 1.33
N GLY A 28 -9.32 -5.72 0.62
CA GLY A 28 -8.37 -5.88 -0.48
C GLY A 28 -6.93 -5.54 -0.13
N ALA A 29 -6.00 -6.12 -0.89
CA ALA A 29 -4.59 -5.75 -0.87
C ALA A 29 -3.96 -5.88 -2.25
N LYS A 30 -3.08 -4.93 -2.57
CA LYS A 30 -2.21 -5.01 -3.75
C LYS A 30 -1.18 -6.13 -3.58
N ASP A 31 -0.63 -6.58 -4.71
CA ASP A 31 0.42 -7.61 -4.76
C ASP A 31 1.78 -7.06 -4.30
N ASN A 32 1.87 -6.70 -3.03
CA ASN A 32 3.12 -6.39 -2.34
C ASN A 32 2.98 -6.65 -0.83
N VAL A 33 4.09 -6.89 -0.16
CA VAL A 33 4.14 -7.27 1.26
C VAL A 33 3.47 -6.23 2.15
N GLU A 34 3.79 -4.96 1.97
CA GLU A 34 3.29 -3.86 2.81
C GLU A 34 1.76 -3.73 2.73
N SER A 35 1.19 -3.77 1.51
CA SER A 35 -0.26 -3.72 1.32
C SER A 35 -0.97 -4.93 1.96
N ASN A 36 -0.42 -6.13 1.76
CA ASN A 36 -0.96 -7.36 2.36
C ASN A 36 -0.94 -7.30 3.89
N LEU A 37 0.15 -6.82 4.46
CA LEU A 37 0.30 -6.70 5.91
C LEU A 37 -0.67 -5.68 6.52
N ILE A 38 -0.80 -4.50 5.91
CA ILE A 38 -1.76 -3.48 6.35
C ILE A 38 -3.20 -4.01 6.25
N SER A 39 -3.54 -4.71 5.17
CA SER A 39 -4.87 -5.31 5.00
C SER A 39 -5.14 -6.42 6.00
N GLU A 40 -4.13 -7.18 6.40
CA GLU A 40 -4.27 -8.16 7.48
C GLU A 40 -4.46 -7.49 8.84
N ILE A 41 -3.75 -6.39 9.13
CA ILE A 41 -3.97 -5.55 10.32
C ILE A 41 -5.40 -5.03 10.36
N ILE A 42 -5.90 -4.48 9.26
CA ILE A 42 -7.28 -4.01 9.11
C ILE A 42 -8.26 -5.15 9.38
N SER A 43 -8.02 -6.30 8.76
CA SER A 43 -8.89 -7.47 8.88
C SER A 43 -9.02 -7.94 10.33
N GLN A 44 -7.90 -8.18 10.99
CA GLN A 44 -7.91 -8.66 12.38
C GLN A 44 -8.51 -7.65 13.35
N LEU A 45 -8.27 -6.36 13.14
CA LEU A 45 -8.87 -5.30 13.95
C LEU A 45 -10.41 -5.32 13.83
N LEU A 46 -10.94 -5.43 12.61
CA LEU A 46 -12.38 -5.50 12.35
C LEU A 46 -13.01 -6.79 12.90
N GLU A 47 -12.36 -7.94 12.71
CA GLU A 47 -12.82 -9.21 13.29
C GLU A 47 -12.91 -9.13 14.81
N LYS A 48 -11.88 -8.59 15.45
CA LYS A 48 -11.82 -8.50 16.91
C LYS A 48 -12.82 -7.52 17.50
N LYS A 49 -12.89 -6.30 16.94
CA LYS A 49 -13.74 -5.23 17.51
C LYS A 49 -15.22 -5.37 17.15
N LEU A 50 -15.54 -5.95 15.99
CA LEU A 50 -16.91 -5.98 15.46
C LEU A 50 -17.44 -7.40 15.25
N GLN A 51 -16.64 -8.43 15.48
CA GLN A 51 -16.96 -9.82 15.12
C GLN A 51 -17.42 -9.93 13.65
N ALA A 52 -16.84 -9.08 12.78
CA ALA A 52 -17.21 -9.00 11.38
C ALA A 52 -16.80 -10.28 10.63
N ARG A 53 -17.65 -10.75 9.73
CA ARG A 53 -17.26 -11.75 8.75
C ARG A 53 -16.57 -11.07 7.58
N LEU A 54 -15.33 -11.46 7.31
CA LEU A 54 -14.51 -10.85 6.27
C LEU A 54 -14.24 -11.82 5.13
N GLU A 55 -14.00 -11.22 3.96
CA GLU A 55 -13.41 -11.88 2.80
C GLU A 55 -12.14 -11.13 2.44
N ARG A 56 -10.99 -11.83 2.53
CA ARG A 56 -9.67 -11.28 2.21
C ARG A 56 -9.37 -11.52 0.73
N GLN A 57 -9.16 -10.45 -0.02
CA GLN A 57 -8.81 -10.47 -1.44
C GLN A 57 -7.43 -9.83 -1.61
N PHE A 58 -6.38 -10.60 -1.32
CA PHE A 58 -5.00 -10.14 -1.30
C PHE A 58 -4.25 -10.53 -2.57
N GLY A 59 -3.15 -9.84 -2.86
CA GLY A 59 -2.33 -10.11 -4.04
C GLY A 59 -2.92 -9.60 -5.35
N ILE A 60 -3.72 -8.53 -5.33
CA ILE A 60 -4.35 -7.96 -6.53
C ILE A 60 -3.32 -7.14 -7.32
N PRO A 61 -3.18 -7.36 -8.65
CA PRO A 61 -2.17 -6.67 -9.45
C PRO A 61 -2.40 -5.17 -9.57
N GLY A 62 -1.76 -4.38 -8.72
CA GLY A 62 -1.69 -2.92 -8.83
C GLY A 62 -2.94 -2.16 -8.38
N SER A 63 -2.75 -0.86 -8.14
CA SER A 63 -3.76 0.05 -7.60
C SER A 63 -4.99 0.22 -8.49
N THR A 64 -4.81 0.20 -9.81
CA THR A 64 -5.93 0.39 -10.75
C THR A 64 -6.95 -0.74 -10.64
N VAL A 65 -6.50 -1.99 -10.51
CA VAL A 65 -7.40 -3.16 -10.43
C VAL A 65 -8.16 -3.14 -9.10
N VAL A 66 -7.48 -2.85 -7.99
CA VAL A 66 -8.14 -2.73 -6.67
C VAL A 66 -9.18 -1.61 -6.68
N TYR A 67 -8.84 -0.46 -7.27
CA TYR A 67 -9.75 0.68 -7.38
C TYR A 67 -10.98 0.36 -8.25
N GLN A 68 -10.80 -0.33 -9.38
CA GLN A 68 -11.92 -0.79 -10.21
C GLN A 68 -12.82 -1.79 -9.46
N SER A 69 -12.24 -2.70 -8.66
CA SER A 69 -13.01 -3.60 -7.80
C SER A 69 -13.82 -2.85 -6.74
N LEU A 70 -13.27 -1.76 -6.18
CA LEU A 70 -14.01 -0.88 -5.27
C LEU A 70 -15.18 -0.20 -5.98
N GLN A 71 -14.95 0.37 -7.18
CA GLN A 71 -16.00 1.02 -7.99
C GLN A 71 -17.11 0.02 -8.38
N GLY A 72 -16.74 -1.22 -8.68
CA GLY A 72 -17.66 -2.30 -9.05
C GLY A 72 -18.44 -2.91 -7.85
N GLY A 73 -18.09 -2.57 -6.61
CA GLY A 73 -18.68 -3.15 -5.39
C GLY A 73 -18.13 -4.55 -5.05
N ASP A 74 -17.03 -4.95 -5.68
CA ASP A 74 -16.33 -6.21 -5.39
C ASP A 74 -15.27 -6.06 -4.28
N MET A 75 -15.07 -4.82 -3.81
CA MET A 75 -14.16 -4.45 -2.75
C MET A 75 -14.81 -3.42 -1.84
N ASP A 76 -14.61 -3.53 -0.53
CA ASP A 76 -15.18 -2.60 0.45
C ASP A 76 -14.12 -1.68 1.07
N VAL A 77 -12.94 -2.23 1.41
CA VAL A 77 -11.85 -1.52 2.11
C VAL A 77 -10.50 -1.99 1.61
N TYR A 78 -9.56 -1.06 1.39
CA TYR A 78 -8.16 -1.38 1.06
C TYR A 78 -7.20 -0.24 1.43
N PRO A 79 -5.89 -0.50 1.65
CA PRO A 79 -4.88 0.53 1.84
C PRO A 79 -4.40 1.08 0.49
N GLU A 80 -4.30 2.40 0.40
CA GLU A 80 -3.79 3.10 -0.79
C GLU A 80 -2.82 4.22 -0.40
N TYR A 81 -2.08 4.71 -1.38
CA TYR A 81 -1.11 5.79 -1.20
C TYR A 81 -1.56 7.06 -1.88
N SER A 82 -1.36 8.19 -1.19
CA SER A 82 -1.89 9.50 -1.58
C SER A 82 -1.51 9.92 -3.00
N ARG A 83 -0.23 9.76 -3.40
CA ARG A 83 0.22 10.14 -4.73
C ARG A 83 -0.34 9.24 -5.82
N ILE A 84 -0.41 7.92 -5.56
CA ILE A 84 -1.02 6.97 -6.50
C ILE A 84 -2.50 7.29 -6.67
N ALA A 85 -3.21 7.52 -5.58
CA ALA A 85 -4.62 7.92 -5.64
C ALA A 85 -4.80 9.22 -6.44
N PHE A 86 -3.98 10.23 -6.16
CA PHE A 86 -4.08 11.54 -6.81
C PHE A 86 -3.78 11.47 -8.32
N LYS A 87 -2.60 10.92 -8.70
CA LYS A 87 -2.10 10.96 -10.08
C LYS A 87 -2.66 9.85 -10.97
N VAL A 88 -2.83 8.63 -10.43
CA VAL A 88 -3.14 7.45 -11.24
C VAL A 88 -4.64 7.13 -11.20
N LEU A 89 -5.24 7.11 -10.01
CA LEU A 89 -6.62 6.67 -9.86
C LEU A 89 -7.61 7.79 -10.18
N LEU A 90 -7.43 8.95 -9.55
CA LEU A 90 -8.31 10.12 -9.71
C LEU A 90 -7.88 11.06 -10.86
N LYS A 91 -6.66 10.88 -11.40
CA LYS A 91 -6.10 11.63 -12.52
C LYS A 91 -6.14 13.15 -12.32
N LEU A 92 -5.85 13.58 -11.09
CA LEU A 92 -5.80 14.99 -10.73
C LEU A 92 -4.45 15.59 -11.14
N VAL A 93 -4.46 16.84 -11.61
CA VAL A 93 -3.28 17.50 -12.21
C VAL A 93 -2.85 18.77 -11.46
N GLU A 94 -3.58 19.18 -10.44
CA GLU A 94 -3.29 20.39 -9.67
C GLU A 94 -2.01 20.26 -8.86
N GLN A 95 -1.25 21.37 -8.75
CA GLN A 95 -0.22 21.45 -7.71
C GLN A 95 -0.90 21.73 -6.38
N LEU A 96 -0.74 20.80 -5.44
CA LEU A 96 -1.36 20.88 -4.12
C LEU A 96 -0.31 21.12 -3.05
N ASP A 97 -0.66 21.98 -2.10
CA ASP A 97 -0.05 21.99 -0.80
C ASP A 97 -0.33 20.65 -0.08
N ASP A 98 0.68 20.06 0.53
CA ASP A 98 0.57 18.82 1.29
C ASP A 98 -0.55 18.83 2.34
N GLY A 99 -0.87 20.00 2.90
CA GLY A 99 -1.96 20.19 3.86
C GLY A 99 -3.34 19.95 3.28
N LEU A 100 -3.52 20.15 1.98
CA LEU A 100 -4.81 20.00 1.30
C LEU A 100 -5.00 18.61 0.65
N MET A 101 -3.97 17.79 0.62
CA MET A 101 -3.98 16.49 -0.07
C MET A 101 -5.15 15.60 0.38
N LEU A 102 -5.37 15.47 1.68
CA LEU A 102 -6.44 14.61 2.20
C LEU A 102 -7.82 15.07 1.74
N ASP A 103 -8.13 16.36 1.85
CA ASP A 103 -9.43 16.91 1.46
C ASP A 103 -9.71 16.73 -0.05
N VAL A 104 -8.69 16.91 -0.87
CA VAL A 104 -8.80 16.73 -2.32
C VAL A 104 -9.02 15.27 -2.68
N LEU A 105 -8.33 14.34 -2.03
CA LEU A 105 -8.53 12.91 -2.21
C LEU A 105 -9.93 12.48 -1.78
N GLN A 106 -10.43 12.95 -0.63
CA GLN A 106 -11.78 12.66 -0.17
C GLN A 106 -12.84 13.11 -1.17
N LYS A 107 -12.74 14.35 -1.65
CA LYS A 107 -13.65 14.88 -2.68
C LYS A 107 -13.55 14.09 -3.99
N GLY A 108 -12.34 13.73 -4.41
CA GLY A 108 -12.10 12.96 -5.63
C GLY A 108 -12.70 11.55 -5.56
N PHE A 109 -12.48 10.82 -4.48
CA PHE A 109 -13.07 9.49 -4.26
C PHE A 109 -14.60 9.55 -4.18
N GLN A 110 -15.14 10.57 -3.48
CA GLN A 110 -16.58 10.77 -3.41
C GLN A 110 -17.20 10.98 -4.80
N ALA A 111 -16.59 11.84 -5.61
CA ALA A 111 -17.11 12.19 -6.92
C ALA A 111 -16.98 11.07 -7.96
N GLN A 112 -15.90 10.31 -7.93
CA GLN A 112 -15.56 9.35 -8.99
C GLN A 112 -15.88 7.89 -8.66
N ALA A 113 -15.97 7.51 -7.36
CA ALA A 113 -16.08 6.12 -6.95
C ALA A 113 -17.15 5.86 -5.88
N GLN A 114 -17.92 6.86 -5.45
CA GLN A 114 -18.79 6.74 -4.27
C GLN A 114 -18.03 6.10 -3.09
N ALA A 115 -16.80 6.55 -2.88
CA ALA A 115 -15.88 6.08 -1.87
C ALA A 115 -15.33 7.26 -1.07
N ASN A 116 -14.58 6.98 -0.03
CA ASN A 116 -13.88 7.99 0.74
C ASN A 116 -12.57 7.42 1.30
N CYS A 117 -11.72 8.28 1.86
CA CYS A 117 -10.52 7.84 2.54
C CYS A 117 -10.43 8.43 3.95
N LEU A 118 -9.83 7.66 4.84
CA LEU A 118 -9.54 8.07 6.22
C LEU A 118 -8.25 8.91 6.29
N PRO A 119 -8.01 9.64 7.39
CA PRO A 119 -6.72 10.28 7.64
C PRO A 119 -5.56 9.29 7.54
N PHE A 120 -4.38 9.79 7.17
CA PHE A 120 -3.20 8.97 6.92
C PHE A 120 -2.80 8.11 8.12
N LEU A 121 -2.24 6.94 7.85
CA LEU A 121 -1.84 5.95 8.86
C LEU A 121 -0.66 6.42 9.73
N GLY A 122 0.18 7.35 9.24
CA GLY A 122 1.31 7.92 9.97
C GLY A 122 2.67 7.73 9.31
N PHE A 123 2.73 7.04 8.16
CA PHE A 123 3.95 6.84 7.37
C PHE A 123 3.71 7.18 5.90
N GLU A 124 4.81 7.26 5.18
CA GLU A 124 4.82 7.37 3.73
C GLU A 124 5.79 6.35 3.12
N ASN A 125 5.53 5.94 1.89
CA ASN A 125 6.43 5.11 1.11
C ASN A 125 6.73 5.82 -0.22
N THR A 126 7.71 6.72 -0.16
CA THR A 126 8.20 7.48 -1.31
C THR A 126 9.42 6.82 -1.92
N TYR A 127 9.82 7.23 -3.12
CA TYR A 127 11.06 6.75 -3.71
C TYR A 127 12.28 7.30 -2.97
N THR A 128 13.30 6.46 -2.82
CA THR A 128 14.55 6.83 -2.19
C THR A 128 15.73 6.20 -2.91
N ALA A 129 16.86 6.90 -2.92
CA ALA A 129 18.11 6.46 -3.52
C ALA A 129 19.03 5.88 -2.45
N VAL A 130 19.66 4.76 -2.74
CA VAL A 130 20.49 3.99 -1.80
C VAL A 130 21.84 3.71 -2.42
N ILE A 131 22.91 3.93 -1.67
CA ILE A 131 24.29 3.59 -2.03
C ILE A 131 24.91 2.67 -0.97
N ARG A 132 26.07 2.08 -1.28
CA ARG A 132 26.90 1.42 -0.27
C ARG A 132 27.50 2.44 0.70
N ALA A 133 27.32 2.22 2.00
CA ALA A 133 27.85 3.10 3.03
C ALA A 133 29.36 2.93 3.25
N ASP A 134 29.88 1.74 3.00
CA ASP A 134 31.28 1.31 3.20
C ASP A 134 32.19 1.57 2.00
N ASP A 135 31.67 2.09 0.89
CA ASP A 135 32.49 2.41 -0.29
C ASP A 135 33.16 3.76 -0.10
N PHE A 136 34.49 3.75 0.06
CA PHE A 136 35.28 4.97 0.21
C PHE A 136 35.03 6.01 -0.89
N ASN A 137 34.76 5.57 -2.11
CA ASN A 137 34.47 6.46 -3.23
C ASN A 137 33.16 7.24 -3.05
N PHE A 138 32.30 6.84 -2.11
CA PHE A 138 30.98 7.47 -1.84
C PHE A 138 30.95 8.13 -0.46
N SER A 139 32.07 8.18 0.27
CA SER A 139 32.12 8.67 1.65
C SER A 139 31.51 10.05 1.85
N ASN A 140 31.71 10.96 0.90
CA ASN A 140 31.26 12.36 0.95
C ASN A 140 29.91 12.59 0.25
N ILE A 141 29.23 11.53 -0.23
CA ILE A 141 27.97 11.66 -0.95
C ILE A 141 26.83 11.34 0.02
N THR A 142 26.03 12.36 0.35
CA THR A 142 24.91 12.27 1.30
C THR A 142 23.56 12.64 0.67
N ASN A 143 23.58 13.30 -0.51
CA ASN A 143 22.37 13.68 -1.24
C ASN A 143 22.51 13.45 -2.74
N LEU A 144 21.41 13.56 -3.47
CA LEU A 144 21.37 13.31 -4.91
C LEU A 144 22.08 14.40 -5.72
N SER A 145 22.08 15.66 -5.28
CA SER A 145 22.85 16.72 -5.97
C SER A 145 24.36 16.44 -5.92
N GLN A 146 24.91 16.03 -4.79
CA GLN A 146 26.31 15.64 -4.69
C GLN A 146 26.65 14.42 -5.56
N ALA A 147 25.73 13.44 -5.65
CA ALA A 147 25.90 12.34 -6.57
C ALA A 147 26.02 12.82 -8.01
N ALA A 148 25.16 13.74 -8.45
CA ALA A 148 25.19 14.33 -9.79
C ALA A 148 26.46 15.15 -10.05
N GLU A 149 26.86 16.00 -9.12
CA GLU A 149 28.06 16.87 -9.21
C GLU A 149 29.36 16.06 -9.31
N SER A 150 29.39 14.84 -8.78
CA SER A 150 30.57 13.97 -8.85
C SER A 150 30.97 13.61 -10.28
N LYS A 151 30.08 13.84 -11.27
CA LYS A 151 30.28 13.59 -12.72
C LYS A 151 30.78 12.18 -13.06
N ARG A 152 30.66 11.25 -12.13
CA ARG A 152 30.98 9.84 -12.40
C ARG A 152 29.82 9.19 -13.11
N GLY A 153 30.09 8.25 -14.00
CA GLY A 153 29.04 7.44 -14.61
C GLY A 153 28.46 6.45 -13.59
N TRP A 154 27.31 6.77 -13.01
CA TRP A 154 26.63 5.91 -12.06
C TRP A 154 25.98 4.69 -12.74
N ARG A 155 26.13 3.52 -12.16
CA ARG A 155 25.36 2.34 -12.55
C ARG A 155 24.10 2.31 -11.71
N LEU A 156 22.99 2.71 -12.33
CA LEU A 156 21.69 2.81 -11.67
C LEU A 156 20.94 1.47 -11.73
N GLY A 157 20.29 1.11 -10.64
CA GLY A 157 19.36 -0.01 -10.56
C GLY A 157 18.01 0.44 -10.02
N CYS A 158 16.92 0.00 -10.65
CA CYS A 158 15.57 0.30 -10.19
C CYS A 158 14.58 -0.79 -10.63
N THR A 159 13.35 -0.75 -10.10
CA THR A 159 12.25 -1.59 -10.58
C THR A 159 11.67 -1.04 -11.87
N SER A 160 10.95 -1.91 -12.62
CA SER A 160 10.19 -1.46 -13.79
C SER A 160 9.15 -0.41 -13.44
N ASP A 161 8.51 -0.51 -12.27
CA ASP A 161 7.51 0.46 -11.82
C ASP A 161 8.13 1.86 -11.62
N PHE A 162 9.32 1.95 -11.00
CA PHE A 162 10.05 3.20 -10.90
C PHE A 162 10.43 3.74 -12.27
N ALA A 163 10.93 2.89 -13.17
CA ALA A 163 11.36 3.30 -14.49
C ALA A 163 10.24 3.87 -15.35
N GLN A 164 9.01 3.35 -15.19
CA GLN A 164 7.82 3.75 -15.95
C GLN A 164 7.00 4.84 -15.26
N SER A 165 7.27 5.12 -13.99
CA SER A 165 6.55 6.15 -13.23
C SER A 165 6.85 7.55 -13.77
N ALA A 166 5.83 8.40 -13.85
CA ALA A 166 5.98 9.79 -14.26
C ALA A 166 6.94 10.59 -13.35
N GLU A 167 6.98 10.26 -12.06
CA GLU A 167 7.90 10.85 -11.06
C GLU A 167 9.07 9.90 -10.73
N GLY A 168 9.41 9.01 -11.64
CA GLY A 168 10.48 8.02 -11.45
C GLY A 168 11.76 8.40 -12.15
N TYR A 169 12.24 7.47 -12.96
CA TYR A 169 13.54 7.56 -13.63
C TYR A 169 13.75 8.81 -14.48
N ASN A 170 12.76 9.18 -15.30
CA ASN A 170 12.87 10.34 -16.19
C ASN A 170 12.95 11.66 -15.38
N GLU A 171 12.17 11.78 -14.30
CA GLU A 171 12.18 12.95 -13.44
C GLU A 171 13.51 13.03 -12.65
N LEU A 172 14.00 11.90 -12.13
CA LEU A 172 15.33 11.83 -11.51
C LEU A 172 16.42 12.35 -12.46
N LYS A 173 16.43 11.88 -13.70
CA LYS A 173 17.42 12.32 -14.69
C LYS A 173 17.27 13.77 -15.08
N TYR A 174 16.06 14.23 -15.28
CA TYR A 174 15.78 15.61 -15.70
C TYR A 174 16.21 16.61 -14.62
N ARG A 175 15.84 16.36 -13.38
CA ARG A 175 16.08 17.28 -12.26
C ARG A 175 17.53 17.25 -11.77
N TYR A 176 18.04 16.06 -11.48
CA TYR A 176 19.39 15.92 -10.92
C TYR A 176 20.48 15.84 -11.98
N LYS A 177 20.15 15.53 -13.23
CA LYS A 177 21.13 15.37 -14.32
C LYS A 177 22.19 14.32 -14.00
N ILE A 178 21.82 13.27 -13.28
CA ILE A 178 22.74 12.17 -12.93
C ILE A 178 23.29 11.55 -14.20
N SER A 179 24.64 11.52 -14.29
CA SER A 179 25.34 10.85 -15.40
C SER A 179 25.37 9.35 -15.17
N GLU A 180 24.91 8.58 -16.14
CA GLU A 180 24.89 7.12 -16.08
C GLU A 180 25.99 6.48 -16.91
N SER A 181 26.49 5.34 -16.45
CA SER A 181 27.31 4.42 -17.22
C SER A 181 26.56 3.10 -17.44
N ASN A 182 26.62 2.57 -18.65
CA ASN A 182 26.09 1.25 -19.03
C ASN A 182 24.56 1.03 -18.92
N GLY A 183 23.78 2.12 -18.90
CA GLY A 183 22.32 2.05 -18.81
C GLY A 183 21.81 1.63 -17.43
N THR A 184 20.50 1.75 -17.24
CA THR A 184 19.82 1.39 -15.99
C THR A 184 19.49 -0.10 -15.95
N ARG A 185 19.79 -0.76 -14.83
CA ARG A 185 19.43 -2.16 -14.60
C ARG A 185 18.01 -2.24 -14.03
N LEU A 186 17.12 -2.97 -14.70
CA LEU A 186 15.74 -3.19 -14.27
C LEU A 186 15.59 -4.59 -13.70
N GLU A 187 15.41 -4.71 -12.38
CA GLU A 187 15.27 -5.98 -11.67
C GLU A 187 14.36 -5.81 -10.44
N PRO A 188 13.83 -6.90 -9.86
CA PRO A 188 13.19 -6.87 -8.55
C PRO A 188 14.13 -6.33 -7.47
N VAL A 189 13.58 -5.61 -6.46
CA VAL A 189 14.36 -4.94 -5.41
C VAL A 189 15.37 -5.87 -4.74
N SER A 190 14.99 -7.12 -4.44
CA SER A 190 15.90 -8.08 -3.81
C SER A 190 17.15 -8.36 -4.66
N GLN A 191 17.00 -8.46 -5.98
CA GLN A 191 18.12 -8.66 -6.91
C GLN A 191 19.00 -7.42 -7.03
N LEU A 192 18.39 -6.25 -6.97
CA LEU A 192 19.12 -4.97 -6.97
C LEU A 192 20.02 -4.83 -5.75
N TYR A 193 19.59 -5.25 -4.55
CA TYR A 193 20.46 -5.27 -3.36
C TYR A 193 21.65 -6.21 -3.53
N PHE A 194 21.49 -7.37 -4.17
CA PHE A 194 22.65 -8.21 -4.56
C PHE A 194 23.55 -7.48 -5.55
N GLY A 195 22.95 -6.77 -6.53
CA GLY A 195 23.71 -5.93 -7.46
C GLY A 195 24.51 -4.82 -6.78
N LEU A 196 23.91 -4.17 -5.78
CA LEU A 196 24.56 -3.11 -4.99
C LEU A 196 25.71 -3.67 -4.16
N ARG A 197 25.50 -4.78 -3.44
CA ARG A 197 26.52 -5.48 -2.65
C ARG A 197 27.70 -5.95 -3.52
N ASP A 198 27.39 -6.55 -4.66
CA ASP A 198 28.39 -7.13 -5.58
C ASP A 198 29.02 -6.06 -6.50
N LYS A 199 28.76 -4.76 -6.23
CA LYS A 199 29.29 -3.62 -6.99
C LYS A 199 28.93 -3.66 -8.49
N ARG A 200 27.81 -4.31 -8.85
CA ARG A 200 27.26 -4.29 -10.22
C ARG A 200 26.43 -3.05 -10.51
N ILE A 201 25.83 -2.47 -9.47
CA ILE A 201 25.20 -1.14 -9.47
C ILE A 201 25.78 -0.28 -8.34
N ASP A 202 25.65 1.02 -8.45
CA ASP A 202 26.17 2.01 -7.49
C ASP A 202 25.05 2.72 -6.74
N ILE A 203 23.95 3.02 -7.44
CA ILE A 203 22.73 3.59 -6.86
C ILE A 203 21.57 2.62 -7.11
N LEU A 204 20.82 2.32 -6.07
CA LEU A 204 19.57 1.59 -6.09
C LEU A 204 18.41 2.53 -5.79
N MET A 205 17.36 2.56 -6.61
CA MET A 205 16.09 3.22 -6.30
C MET A 205 15.10 2.21 -5.71
N THR A 206 14.56 2.49 -4.52
CA THR A 206 13.60 1.65 -3.80
C THR A 206 12.55 2.50 -3.10
N GLY A 207 11.61 1.87 -2.38
CA GLY A 207 10.68 2.57 -1.50
C GLY A 207 11.31 2.88 -0.14
N SER A 208 10.92 3.99 0.47
CA SER A 208 11.48 4.43 1.75
C SER A 208 11.17 3.51 2.93
N THR A 209 10.14 2.67 2.82
CA THR A 209 9.80 1.64 3.82
C THR A 209 10.47 0.28 3.59
N ASP A 210 11.42 0.20 2.63
CA ASP A 210 12.16 -1.05 2.40
C ASP A 210 12.92 -1.46 3.68
N PRO A 211 12.70 -2.68 4.19
CA PRO A 211 13.30 -3.12 5.45
C PRO A 211 14.83 -3.24 5.41
N ARG A 212 15.44 -3.30 4.24
CA ARG A 212 16.90 -3.38 4.07
C ARG A 212 17.59 -2.05 4.34
N LEU A 213 16.85 -0.94 4.33
CA LEU A 213 17.38 0.38 4.67
C LEU A 213 17.84 0.51 6.11
N THR A 214 17.42 -0.40 6.99
CA THR A 214 17.90 -0.47 8.38
C THR A 214 19.30 -1.11 8.52
N ASP A 215 19.86 -1.65 7.44
CA ASP A 215 21.19 -2.25 7.42
C ASP A 215 22.25 -1.17 7.27
N PRO A 216 23.21 -1.04 8.21
CA PRO A 216 24.23 0.02 8.19
C PRO A 216 25.19 -0.05 6.98
N ARG A 217 25.19 -1.13 6.21
CA ARG A 217 25.94 -1.24 4.96
C ARG A 217 25.39 -0.35 3.85
N TYR A 218 24.17 0.15 4.01
CA TYR A 218 23.51 1.00 3.04
C TYR A 218 23.32 2.40 3.59
N ARG A 219 23.43 3.39 2.72
CA ARG A 219 23.17 4.80 3.01
C ARG A 219 22.07 5.30 2.08
N VAL A 220 21.06 5.89 2.66
CA VAL A 220 20.04 6.63 1.93
C VAL A 220 20.62 7.98 1.55
N LEU A 221 20.44 8.39 0.30
CA LEU A 221 20.74 9.74 -0.18
C LEU A 221 19.51 10.63 0.00
N GLU A 222 19.72 11.81 0.52
CA GLU A 222 18.66 12.82 0.63
C GLU A 222 18.22 13.28 -0.77
N ASP A 223 16.91 13.39 -0.99
CA ASP A 223 16.30 14.05 -2.14
C ASP A 223 16.22 15.56 -1.87
N ASP A 224 17.37 16.24 -1.92
CA ASP A 224 17.56 17.65 -1.55
C ASP A 224 16.81 18.64 -2.47
N GLN A 225 16.43 18.21 -3.68
CA GLN A 225 15.56 18.99 -4.59
C GLN A 225 14.08 18.63 -4.47
N ARG A 226 13.71 17.70 -3.60
CA ARG A 226 12.33 17.24 -3.39
C ARG A 226 11.63 16.81 -4.68
N VAL A 227 12.32 15.98 -5.46
CA VAL A 227 11.83 15.44 -6.72
C VAL A 227 10.71 14.41 -6.48
N PHE A 228 10.86 13.62 -5.42
CA PHE A 228 9.91 12.57 -5.08
C PHE A 228 8.87 13.08 -4.09
N SER A 229 7.65 13.25 -4.57
CA SER A 229 6.56 13.75 -3.73
C SER A 229 6.21 12.79 -2.58
N PRO A 230 5.74 13.30 -1.44
CA PRO A 230 5.23 12.48 -0.34
C PRO A 230 4.16 11.51 -0.81
N ASN A 231 4.26 10.25 -0.38
CA ASN A 231 3.33 9.18 -0.77
C ASN A 231 2.78 8.49 0.49
N ARG A 232 1.88 9.20 1.19
CA ARG A 232 1.33 8.81 2.49
C ARG A 232 0.31 7.70 2.35
N CYS A 233 0.37 6.70 3.25
CA CYS A 233 -0.59 5.60 3.27
C CYS A 233 -1.88 5.99 3.97
N MET A 234 -3.01 5.57 3.41
CA MET A 234 -4.37 5.79 3.93
C MET A 234 -5.24 4.57 3.70
N ILE A 235 -6.39 4.51 4.37
CA ILE A 235 -7.41 3.49 4.14
C ILE A 235 -8.50 4.10 3.26
N VAL A 236 -8.78 3.46 2.13
CA VAL A 236 -9.91 3.79 1.24
C VAL A 236 -11.06 2.81 1.52
N TYR A 237 -12.28 3.32 1.53
CA TYR A 237 -13.48 2.52 1.78
C TYR A 237 -14.66 2.94 0.88
N SER A 238 -15.52 2.00 0.51
CA SER A 238 -16.74 2.27 -0.23
C SER A 238 -17.81 2.91 0.66
N GLN A 239 -18.57 3.85 0.13
CA GLN A 239 -19.70 4.45 0.86
C GLN A 239 -20.76 3.40 1.17
N ALA A 240 -20.96 2.42 0.30
CA ALA A 240 -21.89 1.30 0.53
C ALA A 240 -21.50 0.49 1.78
N ALA A 241 -20.21 0.21 1.98
CA ALA A 241 -19.72 -0.47 3.19
C ALA A 241 -19.93 0.39 4.45
N ALA A 242 -19.66 1.68 4.39
CA ALA A 242 -19.86 2.59 5.50
C ALA A 242 -21.33 2.72 5.91
N LEU A 243 -22.25 2.74 4.94
CA LEU A 243 -23.70 2.77 5.21
C LEU A 243 -24.20 1.44 5.77
N LYS A 244 -23.70 0.33 5.23
CA LYS A 244 -24.11 -1.02 5.67
C LYS A 244 -23.55 -1.42 7.03
N TYR A 245 -22.34 -0.95 7.35
CA TYR A 245 -21.60 -1.25 8.56
C TYR A 245 -21.06 0.04 9.21
N PRO A 246 -21.91 0.94 9.76
CA PRO A 246 -21.45 2.26 10.25
C PRO A 246 -20.35 2.17 11.33
N SER A 247 -20.33 1.07 12.09
CA SER A 247 -19.33 0.83 13.14
C SER A 247 -17.93 0.55 12.64
N ILE A 248 -17.72 0.29 11.32
CA ILE A 248 -16.36 0.08 10.79
C ILE A 248 -15.54 1.36 10.81
N LEU A 249 -16.16 2.54 10.59
CA LEU A 249 -15.43 3.79 10.44
C LEU A 249 -14.63 4.16 11.70
N PRO A 250 -15.21 4.23 12.92
CA PRO A 250 -14.43 4.55 14.12
C PRO A 250 -13.34 3.50 14.39
N VAL A 251 -13.57 2.22 14.05
CA VAL A 251 -12.56 1.16 14.21
C VAL A 251 -11.41 1.37 13.24
N LEU A 252 -11.67 1.59 11.95
CA LEU A 252 -10.64 1.86 10.95
C LEU A 252 -9.89 3.17 11.25
N GLN A 253 -10.60 4.20 11.70
CA GLN A 253 -10.00 5.50 12.05
C GLN A 253 -9.04 5.40 13.24
N SER A 254 -9.20 4.41 14.12
CA SER A 254 -8.25 4.16 15.21
C SER A 254 -6.84 3.81 14.75
N LEU A 255 -6.66 3.43 13.48
CA LEU A 255 -5.34 3.19 12.87
C LEU A 255 -4.66 4.47 12.39
N SER A 256 -5.39 5.59 12.24
CA SER A 256 -4.81 6.85 11.74
C SER A 256 -3.72 7.35 12.67
N GLY A 257 -2.55 7.66 12.10
CA GLY A 257 -1.36 8.13 12.85
C GLY A 257 -0.69 7.08 13.73
N LYS A 258 -1.07 5.78 13.65
CA LYS A 258 -0.54 4.73 14.53
C LYS A 258 0.65 3.96 13.92
N LEU A 259 0.81 4.01 12.63
CA LEU A 259 1.93 3.39 11.93
C LEU A 259 2.92 4.48 11.53
N ASP A 260 3.97 4.69 12.29
CA ASP A 260 5.07 5.55 11.87
C ASP A 260 6.02 4.82 10.91
N HIS A 261 6.94 5.57 10.33
CA HIS A 261 7.87 5.06 9.33
C HIS A 261 8.76 3.93 9.84
N VAL A 262 9.32 4.07 11.04
CA VAL A 262 10.19 3.06 11.68
C VAL A 262 9.40 1.79 11.98
N THR A 263 8.19 1.95 12.49
CA THR A 263 7.27 0.82 12.73
C THR A 263 6.98 0.06 11.44
N MET A 264 6.65 0.78 10.34
CA MET A 264 6.33 0.10 9.07
C MET A 264 7.53 -0.62 8.48
N GLN A 265 8.73 -0.03 8.49
CA GLN A 265 9.97 -0.71 8.11
C GLN A 265 10.20 -1.98 8.94
N GLY A 266 9.99 -1.89 10.26
CA GLY A 266 10.11 -3.04 11.17
C GLY A 266 9.13 -4.16 10.84
N LEU A 267 7.87 -3.82 10.57
CA LEU A 267 6.84 -4.78 10.18
C LEU A 267 7.13 -5.44 8.83
N ASN A 268 7.57 -4.67 7.84
CA ASN A 268 8.01 -5.20 6.56
C ASN A 268 9.21 -6.14 6.73
N ARG A 269 10.14 -5.85 7.66
CA ARG A 269 11.29 -6.69 7.98
C ARG A 269 10.86 -8.05 8.52
N GLU A 270 9.88 -8.08 9.42
CA GLU A 270 9.38 -9.35 9.98
C GLU A 270 8.86 -10.28 8.89
N VAL A 271 8.15 -9.74 7.90
CA VAL A 271 7.59 -10.55 6.81
C VAL A 271 8.63 -10.84 5.72
N GLU A 272 9.34 -9.80 5.20
CA GLU A 272 10.22 -9.97 4.04
C GLU A 272 11.54 -10.64 4.37
N ILE A 273 12.13 -10.30 5.51
CA ILE A 273 13.48 -10.79 5.89
C ILE A 273 13.35 -11.99 6.81
N ASN A 274 12.56 -11.87 7.88
CA ASN A 274 12.42 -12.90 8.91
C ASN A 274 11.42 -14.00 8.52
N LYS A 275 10.71 -13.82 7.38
CA LYS A 275 9.79 -14.82 6.79
C LYS A 275 8.63 -15.22 7.70
N ARG A 276 8.21 -14.33 8.59
CA ARG A 276 7.04 -14.53 9.46
C ARG A 276 5.73 -14.35 8.67
N GLY A 277 4.68 -15.01 9.14
CA GLY A 277 3.35 -14.89 8.52
C GLY A 277 2.70 -13.53 8.78
N PHE A 278 1.95 -13.00 7.79
CA PHE A 278 1.22 -11.75 7.93
C PHE A 278 0.32 -11.71 9.17
N ALA A 279 -0.42 -12.79 9.41
CA ALA A 279 -1.37 -12.88 10.53
C ALA A 279 -0.68 -12.80 11.89
N GLU A 280 0.47 -13.43 12.04
CA GLU A 280 1.28 -13.40 13.25
C GLU A 280 1.82 -11.99 13.53
N VAL A 281 2.41 -11.35 12.52
CA VAL A 281 2.97 -10.00 12.63
C VAL A 281 1.87 -8.97 12.93
N ALA A 282 0.72 -9.10 12.28
CA ALA A 282 -0.42 -8.22 12.47
C ALA A 282 -0.98 -8.27 13.90
N VAL A 283 -1.21 -9.48 14.46
CA VAL A 283 -1.75 -9.61 15.82
C VAL A 283 -0.77 -9.10 16.88
N GLU A 284 0.52 -9.34 16.69
CA GLU A 284 1.55 -8.84 17.60
C GLU A 284 1.60 -7.32 17.62
N TRP A 285 1.58 -6.70 16.45
CA TRP A 285 1.58 -5.25 16.37
C TRP A 285 0.30 -4.64 16.96
N LEU A 286 -0.88 -5.17 16.64
CA LEU A 286 -2.16 -4.70 17.20
C LEU A 286 -2.15 -4.76 18.73
N THR A 287 -1.57 -5.80 19.30
CA THR A 287 -1.44 -5.97 20.75
C THR A 287 -0.52 -4.90 21.35
N LYS A 288 0.65 -4.67 20.75
CA LYS A 288 1.60 -3.62 21.19
C LYS A 288 1.03 -2.21 21.06
N ALA A 289 0.23 -1.98 20.02
CA ALA A 289 -0.43 -0.69 19.77
C ALA A 289 -1.64 -0.44 20.69
N GLY A 290 -2.04 -1.40 21.53
CA GLY A 290 -3.23 -1.31 22.39
C GLY A 290 -4.55 -1.32 21.62
N LEU A 291 -4.56 -1.88 20.41
CA LEU A 291 -5.72 -1.96 19.51
C LEU A 291 -6.36 -3.37 19.52
N ALA A 292 -5.65 -4.33 20.07
CA ALA A 292 -6.09 -5.71 20.15
C ALA A 292 -7.16 -5.95 21.24
#